data_3a22a2498c9f65baf4fa9a2ec01da220
#
_entry.id   3a22a2498c9f65baf4fa9a2ec01da220
#
_cell.length_a   1.000
_cell.length_b   1.000
_cell.length_c   1.000
_cell.angle_alpha   90.00
_cell.angle_beta   90.00
_cell.angle_gamma   90.00
#
_symmetry.space_group_name_H-M   'P 1'
#
loop_
_entity.id
_entity.type
_entity.pdbx_description
1 polymer ?
#
loop_
_entity_poly.entity_id
_entity_poly.type
_entity_poly.pdbx_seq_one_letter_code
_entity_poly.pdbx_strand_id
1 'polypeptide(L)'
;MQQMDVLEALAFCLKRGIAFYAYRLPGGKSFCFGAQLEGEVVCLDSVENLADSDGFVAVPFREDEGAAPLFIRGDVVFEGMMEEQEVLANLQQAERKKGVDVKPKKACSREDYRKQADGMIGALQQKVARKAVLARGIVVETDAYCRAPQWFESLALRYPDAFVFLVSVPGKMTWMGATPEILLKQGGREAVTMSLAGTRKVGSVGGWGGKELEEQRIVTEYIADLLQKVGEWSVEGPFTKQAGGVEHLCTVFKKNGQ
;
A
#
# COMPACT_ATOMS: atom_id res chain seq x y z
N MET A 1 27.34 0.40 -22.56
CA MET A 1 26.61 1.47 -21.86
C MET A 1 26.29 0.96 -20.47
N GLN A 2 26.47 1.79 -19.46
CA GLN A 2 26.21 1.42 -18.07
C GLN A 2 24.67 1.52 -17.86
N GLN A 3 24.07 0.54 -17.18
CA GLN A 3 22.64 0.50 -16.87
C GLN A 3 22.45 0.84 -15.39
N MET A 4 21.38 1.54 -15.09
CA MET A 4 20.90 1.85 -13.74
C MET A 4 19.67 0.99 -13.45
N ASP A 5 19.69 0.31 -12.33
CA ASP A 5 18.51 -0.39 -11.83
C ASP A 5 17.62 0.51 -10.95
N VAL A 6 16.45 0.01 -10.61
CA VAL A 6 15.49 0.75 -9.79
C VAL A 6 16.05 1.05 -8.39
N LEU A 7 16.84 0.16 -7.79
CA LEU A 7 17.38 0.37 -6.43
C LEU A 7 18.41 1.51 -6.41
N GLU A 8 19.22 1.62 -7.45
CA GLU A 8 20.17 2.72 -7.63
C GLU A 8 19.46 4.06 -7.82
N ALA A 9 18.39 4.08 -8.63
CA ALA A 9 17.54 5.26 -8.83
C ALA A 9 16.88 5.71 -7.52
N LEU A 10 16.37 4.76 -6.72
CA LEU A 10 15.80 5.03 -5.39
C LEU A 10 16.82 5.66 -4.45
N ALA A 11 18.04 5.10 -4.39
CA ALA A 11 19.12 5.63 -3.56
C ALA A 11 19.50 7.06 -3.99
N PHE A 12 19.54 7.32 -5.30
CA PHE A 12 19.80 8.65 -5.84
C PHE A 12 18.71 9.64 -5.44
N CYS A 13 17.44 9.29 -5.61
CA CYS A 13 16.30 10.15 -5.26
C CYS A 13 16.24 10.45 -3.77
N LEU A 14 16.45 9.46 -2.90
CA LEU A 14 16.54 9.67 -1.45
C LEU A 14 17.64 10.68 -1.10
N LYS A 15 18.85 10.48 -1.63
CA LYS A 15 19.99 11.38 -1.37
C LYS A 15 19.74 12.80 -1.85
N ARG A 16 18.98 12.97 -2.93
CA ARG A 16 18.73 14.27 -3.57
C ARG A 16 17.45 14.96 -3.08
N GLY A 17 16.59 14.25 -2.36
CA GLY A 17 15.30 14.78 -1.94
C GLY A 17 14.34 14.95 -3.11
N ILE A 18 14.28 13.98 -4.03
CA ILE A 18 13.38 13.93 -5.17
C ILE A 18 12.16 13.09 -4.76
N ALA A 19 10.95 13.53 -5.10
CA ALA A 19 9.74 12.76 -4.90
C ALA A 19 9.69 11.57 -5.87
N PHE A 20 9.42 10.37 -5.37
CA PHE A 20 9.39 9.15 -6.18
C PHE A 20 8.43 8.12 -5.64
N TYR A 21 8.13 7.16 -6.48
CA TYR A 21 7.49 5.89 -6.12
C TYR A 21 8.22 4.72 -6.80
N ALA A 22 8.21 3.59 -6.13
CA ALA A 22 8.59 2.32 -6.74
C ALA A 22 7.65 1.24 -6.26
N TYR A 23 7.38 0.26 -7.11
CA TYR A 23 6.55 -0.87 -6.74
C TYR A 23 6.91 -2.11 -7.55
N ARG A 24 6.47 -3.26 -7.03
CA ARG A 24 6.40 -4.52 -7.75
C ARG A 24 5.00 -5.08 -7.61
N LEU A 25 4.40 -5.42 -8.75
CA LEU A 25 3.09 -6.08 -8.78
C LEU A 25 3.17 -7.51 -8.23
N PRO A 26 2.07 -8.10 -7.70
CA PRO A 26 2.02 -9.48 -7.28
C PRO A 26 2.48 -10.44 -8.39
N GLY A 27 3.43 -11.32 -8.09
CA GLY A 27 4.03 -12.25 -9.05
C GLY A 27 4.95 -11.61 -10.10
N GLY A 28 5.11 -10.28 -10.07
CA GLY A 28 6.01 -9.56 -10.98
C GLY A 28 7.48 -9.86 -10.72
N LYS A 29 8.28 -9.84 -11.77
CA LYS A 29 9.73 -10.08 -11.71
C LYS A 29 10.55 -8.80 -11.64
N SER A 30 9.99 -7.71 -12.14
CA SER A 30 10.66 -6.42 -12.25
C SER A 30 10.06 -5.41 -11.28
N PHE A 31 10.86 -4.43 -10.89
CA PHE A 31 10.41 -3.25 -10.17
C PHE A 31 10.04 -2.16 -11.18
N CYS A 32 8.94 -1.47 -10.92
CA CYS A 32 8.60 -0.22 -11.60
C CYS A 32 9.08 0.94 -10.75
N PHE A 33 9.58 1.97 -11.39
CA PHE A 33 10.04 3.21 -10.77
C PHE A 33 9.38 4.40 -11.46
N GLY A 34 9.06 5.44 -10.68
CA GLY A 34 8.65 6.73 -11.20
C GLY A 34 9.10 7.86 -10.28
N ALA A 35 9.50 8.98 -10.87
CA ALA A 35 9.93 10.17 -10.14
C ALA A 35 9.31 11.42 -10.72
N GLN A 36 9.02 12.39 -9.84
CA GLN A 36 8.54 13.73 -10.20
C GLN A 36 9.72 14.71 -10.18
N LEU A 37 10.01 15.31 -11.34
CA LEU A 37 11.18 16.19 -11.52
C LEU A 37 10.90 17.61 -11.08
N GLU A 38 9.71 18.14 -11.37
CA GLU A 38 9.37 19.54 -11.20
C GLU A 38 8.09 19.76 -10.38
N GLY A 39 8.00 20.90 -9.77
CA GLY A 39 6.83 21.35 -9.03
C GLY A 39 6.63 20.61 -7.71
N GLU A 40 5.56 20.97 -7.00
CA GLU A 40 5.18 20.31 -5.76
C GLU A 40 4.34 19.06 -6.02
N VAL A 41 4.50 18.06 -5.15
CA VAL A 41 3.59 16.92 -5.11
C VAL A 41 2.20 17.43 -4.76
N VAL A 42 1.24 17.15 -5.64
CA VAL A 42 -0.12 17.68 -5.52
C VAL A 42 -0.84 17.02 -4.35
N CYS A 43 -1.43 17.87 -3.49
CA CYS A 43 -2.46 17.42 -2.56
C CYS A 43 -3.79 17.51 -3.30
N LEU A 44 -4.48 16.40 -3.41
CA LEU A 44 -5.75 16.31 -4.13
C LEU A 44 -6.92 16.59 -3.18
N ASP A 45 -7.91 17.33 -3.65
CA ASP A 45 -9.19 17.47 -2.95
C ASP A 45 -10.02 16.18 -3.07
N SER A 46 -9.86 15.44 -4.17
CA SER A 46 -10.48 14.12 -4.41
C SER A 46 -9.66 13.32 -5.42
N VAL A 47 -9.64 12.00 -5.27
CA VAL A 47 -9.03 11.07 -6.25
C VAL A 47 -9.76 11.05 -7.60
N GLU A 48 -11.01 11.50 -7.65
CA GLU A 48 -11.81 11.61 -8.88
C GLU A 48 -11.20 12.58 -9.90
N ASN A 49 -10.37 13.53 -9.43
CA ASN A 49 -9.69 14.52 -10.28
C ASN A 49 -8.49 13.94 -11.06
N LEU A 50 -8.22 12.63 -10.95
CA LEU A 50 -7.06 11.96 -11.56
C LEU A 50 -7.39 11.15 -12.83
N ALA A 51 -8.58 11.29 -13.40
CA ALA A 51 -9.10 10.41 -14.44
C ALA A 51 -8.15 10.16 -15.64
N ASP A 52 -7.26 11.11 -15.96
CA ASP A 52 -6.37 11.06 -17.13
C ASP A 52 -4.89 11.30 -16.78
N SER A 53 -4.46 10.96 -15.56
CA SER A 53 -3.09 11.23 -15.13
C SER A 53 -2.33 9.95 -14.79
N ASP A 54 -1.12 9.80 -15.33
CA ASP A 54 -0.19 8.72 -15.00
C ASP A 54 0.67 9.09 -13.79
N GLY A 55 0.73 8.21 -12.80
CA GLY A 55 1.51 8.43 -11.60
C GLY A 55 1.13 7.50 -10.45
N PHE A 56 1.50 7.91 -9.25
CA PHE A 56 1.23 7.18 -8.02
C PHE A 56 0.40 8.01 -7.05
N VAL A 57 -0.67 7.42 -6.53
CA VAL A 57 -1.54 8.04 -5.53
C VAL A 57 -1.35 7.38 -4.18
N ALA A 58 -1.06 8.18 -3.16
CA ALA A 58 -1.08 7.75 -1.77
C ALA A 58 -2.27 8.40 -1.06
N VAL A 59 -3.25 7.59 -0.68
CA VAL A 59 -4.48 8.04 -0.03
C VAL A 59 -4.41 7.74 1.46
N PRO A 60 -4.64 8.72 2.34
CA PRO A 60 -4.76 8.45 3.77
C PRO A 60 -6.01 7.61 4.05
N PHE A 61 -5.97 6.80 5.11
CA PHE A 61 -7.15 6.01 5.52
C PHE A 61 -8.34 6.91 5.91
N ARG A 62 -8.05 8.09 6.46
CA ARG A 62 -9.02 9.12 6.80
C ARG A 62 -8.54 10.47 6.28
N GLU A 63 -9.43 11.19 5.65
CA GLU A 63 -9.15 12.53 5.10
C GLU A 63 -9.35 13.66 6.14
N ASP A 64 -9.70 13.31 7.38
CA ASP A 64 -9.79 14.25 8.48
C ASP A 64 -8.38 14.61 9.02
N GLU A 65 -8.28 15.73 9.73
CA GLU A 65 -7.04 16.23 10.35
C GLU A 65 -5.94 16.72 9.36
N GLY A 66 -6.31 17.12 8.15
CA GLY A 66 -5.38 17.77 7.21
C GLY A 66 -4.49 16.80 6.43
N ALA A 67 -4.82 15.50 6.43
CA ALA A 67 -4.20 14.53 5.54
C ALA A 67 -5.00 14.45 4.24
N ALA A 68 -4.43 14.93 3.14
CA ALA A 68 -5.02 14.83 1.80
C ALA A 68 -4.34 13.74 0.99
N PRO A 69 -5.03 13.16 -0.01
CA PRO A 69 -4.40 12.28 -0.99
C PRO A 69 -3.23 12.98 -1.68
N LEU A 70 -2.13 12.28 -1.87
CA LEU A 70 -0.94 12.79 -2.54
C LEU A 70 -0.82 12.12 -3.91
N PHE A 71 -0.61 12.93 -4.94
CA PHE A 71 -0.34 12.44 -6.29
C PHE A 71 1.09 12.80 -6.71
N ILE A 72 1.87 11.77 -7.05
CA ILE A 72 3.24 11.89 -7.55
C ILE A 72 3.19 11.57 -9.04
N ARG A 73 3.49 12.55 -9.89
CA ARG A 73 3.59 12.33 -11.34
C ARG A 73 4.78 11.44 -11.68
N GLY A 74 4.63 10.70 -12.77
CA GLY A 74 5.71 9.93 -13.37
C GLY A 74 6.40 10.70 -14.49
N ASP A 75 7.21 11.73 -14.17
CA ASP A 75 7.95 12.49 -15.17
C ASP A 75 9.11 11.65 -15.76
N VAL A 76 9.68 10.76 -14.96
CA VAL A 76 10.58 9.67 -15.37
C VAL A 76 10.01 8.37 -14.90
N VAL A 77 9.73 7.43 -15.80
CA VAL A 77 9.19 6.11 -15.47
C VAL A 77 9.96 5.03 -16.23
N PHE A 78 10.34 3.97 -15.52
CA PHE A 78 10.91 2.78 -16.15
C PHE A 78 10.65 1.52 -15.33
N GLU A 79 10.83 0.36 -15.97
CA GLU A 79 10.73 -0.95 -15.33
C GLU A 79 12.04 -1.73 -15.52
N GLY A 80 12.53 -2.34 -14.44
CA GLY A 80 13.75 -3.13 -14.43
C GLY A 80 15.00 -2.29 -14.50
N MET A 81 15.57 -2.11 -15.69
CA MET A 81 16.80 -1.37 -15.93
C MET A 81 16.63 -0.40 -17.10
N MET A 82 17.29 0.74 -17.01
CA MET A 82 17.34 1.75 -18.04
C MET A 82 18.78 2.26 -18.24
N GLU A 83 19.06 2.93 -19.35
CA GLU A 83 20.39 3.52 -19.59
C GLU A 83 20.70 4.57 -18.51
N GLU A 84 21.83 4.40 -17.79
CA GLU A 84 22.19 5.24 -16.64
C GLU A 84 22.29 6.73 -17.01
N GLN A 85 22.87 7.04 -18.18
CA GLN A 85 23.02 8.43 -18.62
C GLN A 85 21.67 9.11 -18.81
N GLU A 86 20.68 8.40 -19.36
CA GLU A 86 19.34 8.94 -19.58
C GLU A 86 18.63 9.17 -18.25
N VAL A 87 18.66 8.21 -17.32
CA VAL A 87 18.05 8.35 -15.99
C VAL A 87 18.71 9.50 -15.22
N LEU A 88 20.03 9.54 -15.16
CA LEU A 88 20.75 10.58 -14.43
C LEU A 88 20.55 11.96 -15.04
N ALA A 89 20.53 12.08 -16.37
CA ALA A 89 20.29 13.35 -17.04
C ALA A 89 18.93 13.94 -16.63
N ASN A 90 17.90 13.11 -16.56
CA ASN A 90 16.59 13.51 -16.11
C ASN A 90 16.54 13.81 -14.60
N LEU A 91 17.00 12.89 -13.75
CA LEU A 91 16.98 13.05 -12.28
C LEU A 91 17.86 14.20 -11.78
N GLN A 92 18.93 14.58 -12.50
CA GLN A 92 19.77 15.72 -12.15
C GLN A 92 19.08 17.07 -12.38
N GLN A 93 18.11 17.12 -13.27
CA GLN A 93 17.29 18.32 -13.53
C GLN A 93 16.24 18.54 -12.43
N ALA A 94 15.93 17.52 -11.64
CA ALA A 94 14.91 17.62 -10.60
C ALA A 94 15.27 18.68 -9.54
N GLU A 95 14.27 19.44 -9.14
CA GLU A 95 14.40 20.39 -8.05
C GLU A 95 14.70 19.64 -6.73
N ARG A 96 15.76 20.11 -6.06
CA ARG A 96 16.11 19.56 -4.74
C ARG A 96 15.19 20.12 -3.67
N LYS A 97 14.48 19.26 -2.97
CA LYS A 97 13.72 19.67 -1.78
C LYS A 97 14.50 19.29 -0.53
N LYS A 98 14.66 20.25 0.39
CA LYS A 98 15.21 19.95 1.71
C LYS A 98 14.19 19.07 2.45
N GLY A 99 14.67 17.92 2.95
CA GLY A 99 13.89 17.12 3.88
C GLY A 99 13.58 17.97 5.12
N VAL A 100 12.34 17.97 5.55
CA VAL A 100 11.96 18.50 6.86
C VAL A 100 12.11 17.36 7.84
N ASP A 101 12.76 17.59 8.98
CA ASP A 101 12.80 16.62 10.08
C ASP A 101 11.37 16.36 10.55
N VAL A 102 10.82 15.25 10.10
CA VAL A 102 9.52 14.77 10.57
C VAL A 102 9.73 14.20 11.97
N LYS A 103 9.29 14.94 12.97
CA LYS A 103 9.34 14.43 14.35
C LYS A 103 8.52 13.15 14.45
N PRO A 104 9.10 12.05 14.98
CA PRO A 104 8.38 10.80 15.12
C PRO A 104 7.15 11.01 16.01
N LYS A 105 6.01 10.48 15.60
CA LYS A 105 4.82 10.45 16.46
C LYS A 105 5.14 9.65 17.72
N LYS A 106 4.57 10.06 18.87
CA LYS A 106 4.73 9.34 20.12
C LYS A 106 4.28 7.88 19.93
N ALA A 107 5.15 6.94 20.32
CA ALA A 107 4.79 5.52 20.30
C ALA A 107 3.61 5.27 21.28
N CYS A 108 2.70 4.38 20.89
CA CYS A 108 1.62 3.95 21.74
C CYS A 108 2.20 3.09 22.87
N SER A 109 1.97 3.48 24.15
CA SER A 109 2.39 2.67 25.28
C SER A 109 1.56 1.39 25.39
N ARG A 110 2.07 0.39 26.14
CA ARG A 110 1.31 -0.84 26.41
C ARG A 110 0.02 -0.56 27.16
N GLU A 111 0.04 0.43 28.05
CA GLU A 111 -1.14 0.83 28.83
C GLU A 111 -2.19 1.51 27.94
N ASP A 112 -1.77 2.46 27.10
CA ASP A 112 -2.67 3.11 26.13
C ASP A 112 -3.30 2.10 25.18
N TYR A 113 -2.50 1.14 24.68
CA TYR A 113 -3.01 0.07 23.83
C TYR A 113 -4.06 -0.79 24.53
N ARG A 114 -3.83 -1.14 25.82
CA ARG A 114 -4.81 -1.90 26.61
C ARG A 114 -6.11 -1.12 26.79
N LYS A 115 -6.04 0.15 27.16
CA LYS A 115 -7.23 1.01 27.31
C LYS A 115 -8.04 1.09 26.00
N GLN A 116 -7.33 1.24 24.87
CA GLN A 116 -7.97 1.26 23.57
C GLN A 116 -8.62 -0.10 23.23
N ALA A 117 -7.93 -1.21 23.51
CA ALA A 117 -8.44 -2.55 23.30
C ALA A 117 -9.69 -2.84 24.14
N ASP A 118 -9.66 -2.49 25.44
CA ASP A 118 -10.79 -2.67 26.34
C ASP A 118 -12.00 -1.83 25.89
N GLY A 119 -11.79 -0.59 25.48
CA GLY A 119 -12.84 0.26 24.93
C GLY A 119 -13.46 -0.32 23.65
N MET A 120 -12.61 -0.84 22.75
CA MET A 120 -13.05 -1.46 21.50
C MET A 120 -13.83 -2.76 21.76
N ILE A 121 -13.39 -3.60 22.69
CA ILE A 121 -14.09 -4.82 23.11
C ILE A 121 -15.45 -4.46 23.68
N GLY A 122 -15.53 -3.44 24.54
CA GLY A 122 -16.79 -2.94 25.10
C GLY A 122 -17.76 -2.48 24.01
N ALA A 123 -17.30 -1.76 23.00
CA ALA A 123 -18.14 -1.33 21.87
C ALA A 123 -18.65 -2.52 21.03
N LEU A 124 -17.83 -3.54 20.82
CA LEU A 124 -18.26 -4.77 20.14
C LEU A 124 -19.31 -5.54 20.95
N GLN A 125 -19.13 -5.67 22.26
CA GLN A 125 -20.10 -6.31 23.17
C GLN A 125 -21.45 -5.57 23.19
N GLN A 126 -21.42 -4.25 23.12
CA GLN A 126 -22.61 -3.39 23.03
C GLN A 126 -23.19 -3.33 21.62
N LYS A 127 -22.62 -4.07 20.66
CA LYS A 127 -23.05 -4.10 19.24
C LYS A 127 -23.00 -2.72 18.52
N VAL A 128 -22.18 -1.80 19.01
CA VAL A 128 -21.88 -0.53 18.32
C VAL A 128 -21.18 -0.76 17.00
N ALA A 129 -20.33 -1.80 16.95
CA ALA A 129 -19.68 -2.27 15.72
C ALA A 129 -19.74 -3.80 15.66
N ARG A 130 -19.70 -4.36 14.44
CA ARG A 130 -19.66 -5.81 14.22
C ARG A 130 -18.23 -6.35 14.18
N LYS A 131 -17.30 -5.52 13.70
CA LYS A 131 -15.87 -5.82 13.56
C LYS A 131 -15.05 -4.56 13.82
N ALA A 132 -13.90 -4.72 14.45
CA ALA A 132 -12.93 -3.66 14.64
C ALA A 132 -11.51 -4.22 14.55
N VAL A 133 -10.57 -3.42 14.07
CA VAL A 133 -9.15 -3.75 14.01
C VAL A 133 -8.37 -2.65 14.72
N LEU A 134 -7.63 -3.03 15.77
CA LEU A 134 -6.80 -2.12 16.52
C LEU A 134 -5.35 -2.21 16.01
N ALA A 135 -4.80 -1.06 15.60
CA ALA A 135 -3.41 -0.93 15.19
C ALA A 135 -2.63 -0.05 16.18
N ARG A 136 -1.31 -0.25 16.24
CA ARG A 136 -0.41 0.62 17.01
C ARG A 136 0.86 0.92 16.22
N GLY A 137 1.43 2.10 16.44
CA GLY A 137 2.76 2.47 15.97
C GLY A 137 3.86 2.10 16.98
N ILE A 138 4.98 1.63 16.46
CA ILE A 138 6.22 1.45 17.21
C ILE A 138 7.26 2.38 16.57
N VAL A 139 7.98 3.15 17.40
CA VAL A 139 9.09 3.99 16.94
C VAL A 139 10.38 3.21 17.13
N VAL A 140 11.18 3.11 16.06
CA VAL A 140 12.49 2.45 16.06
C VAL A 140 13.51 3.44 15.52
N GLU A 141 14.59 3.67 16.28
CA GLU A 141 15.73 4.46 15.80
C GLU A 141 16.58 3.60 14.87
N THR A 142 16.81 4.08 13.66
CA THR A 142 17.56 3.34 12.64
C THR A 142 17.97 4.25 11.50
N ASP A 143 19.00 3.85 10.76
CA ASP A 143 19.41 4.47 9.48
C ASP A 143 18.46 4.10 8.33
N ALA A 144 17.17 4.06 8.61
CA ALA A 144 16.12 3.57 7.70
C ALA A 144 16.16 4.24 6.32
N TYR A 145 16.41 5.54 6.31
CA TYR A 145 16.40 6.32 5.08
C TYR A 145 17.45 5.85 4.08
N CYS A 146 18.68 5.62 4.54
CA CYS A 146 19.77 5.12 3.70
C CYS A 146 19.59 3.66 3.27
N ARG A 147 18.84 2.88 4.05
CA ARG A 147 18.62 1.43 3.85
C ARG A 147 17.30 1.10 3.17
N ALA A 148 16.46 2.09 2.88
CA ALA A 148 15.13 1.87 2.32
C ALA A 148 15.14 1.08 0.99
N PRO A 149 16.07 1.30 0.03
CA PRO A 149 16.12 0.50 -1.19
C PRO A 149 16.37 -1.00 -0.91
N GLN A 150 17.29 -1.34 -0.03
CA GLN A 150 17.60 -2.73 0.34
C GLN A 150 16.45 -3.39 1.11
N TRP A 151 15.75 -2.62 1.94
CA TRP A 151 14.56 -3.13 2.64
C TRP A 151 13.38 -3.35 1.68
N PHE A 152 13.22 -2.47 0.70
CA PHE A 152 12.21 -2.64 -0.36
C PHE A 152 12.46 -3.93 -1.15
N GLU A 153 13.70 -4.18 -1.57
CA GLU A 153 14.09 -5.42 -2.23
C GLU A 153 13.84 -6.65 -1.34
N SER A 154 14.28 -6.57 -0.07
CA SER A 154 14.06 -7.67 0.90
C SER A 154 12.59 -7.97 1.12
N LEU A 155 11.72 -6.95 1.17
CA LEU A 155 10.26 -7.13 1.24
C LEU A 155 9.74 -7.81 -0.02
N ALA A 156 10.20 -7.39 -1.20
CA ALA A 156 9.78 -7.98 -2.45
C ALA A 156 10.17 -9.46 -2.57
N LEU A 157 11.37 -9.82 -2.14
CA LEU A 157 11.82 -11.22 -2.10
C LEU A 157 11.02 -12.05 -1.10
N ARG A 158 10.68 -11.49 0.05
CA ARG A 158 9.94 -12.18 1.11
C ARG A 158 8.46 -12.39 0.78
N TYR A 159 7.85 -11.49 0.02
CA TYR A 159 6.42 -11.49 -0.28
C TYR A 159 6.16 -11.48 -1.80
N PRO A 160 6.50 -12.58 -2.53
CA PRO A 160 6.42 -12.60 -3.99
C PRO A 160 5.03 -12.31 -4.54
N ASP A 161 3.98 -12.71 -3.82
CA ASP A 161 2.58 -12.58 -4.24
C ASP A 161 1.89 -11.33 -3.69
N ALA A 162 2.65 -10.40 -3.09
CA ALA A 162 2.13 -9.13 -2.61
C ALA A 162 2.45 -7.98 -3.57
N PHE A 163 1.61 -6.94 -3.53
CA PHE A 163 1.98 -5.62 -4.02
C PHE A 163 2.98 -5.01 -3.02
N VAL A 164 4.21 -4.80 -3.47
CA VAL A 164 5.27 -4.22 -2.64
C VAL A 164 5.57 -2.83 -3.17
N PHE A 165 5.64 -1.85 -2.29
CA PHE A 165 5.86 -0.46 -2.68
C PHE A 165 6.82 0.27 -1.75
N LEU A 166 7.50 1.27 -2.29
CA LEU A 166 8.24 2.31 -1.59
C LEU A 166 7.90 3.66 -2.23
N VAL A 167 7.39 4.59 -1.44
CA VAL A 167 7.03 5.93 -1.89
C VAL A 167 7.66 6.97 -0.98
N SER A 168 8.19 8.04 -1.55
CA SER A 168 8.83 9.12 -0.79
C SER A 168 8.43 10.49 -1.35
N VAL A 169 7.93 11.33 -0.46
CA VAL A 169 7.68 12.76 -0.71
C VAL A 169 8.50 13.54 0.29
N PRO A 170 9.58 14.19 -0.15
CA PRO A 170 10.49 14.91 0.73
C PRO A 170 9.76 15.91 1.63
N GLY A 171 10.06 15.87 2.93
CA GLY A 171 9.42 16.73 3.92
C GLY A 171 7.98 16.37 4.31
N LYS A 172 7.38 15.36 3.67
CA LYS A 172 6.03 14.87 4.01
C LYS A 172 6.04 13.45 4.53
N MET A 173 6.52 12.50 3.73
CA MET A 173 6.52 11.08 4.12
C MET A 173 7.51 10.24 3.32
N THR A 174 7.94 9.13 3.91
CA THR A 174 8.51 7.97 3.21
C THR A 174 7.81 6.73 3.77
N TRP A 175 7.14 5.99 2.89
CA TRP A 175 6.35 4.81 3.24
C TRP A 175 6.78 3.61 2.42
N MET A 176 6.80 2.46 3.07
CA MET A 176 7.11 1.17 2.45
C MET A 176 6.18 0.11 3.01
N GLY A 177 5.75 -0.81 2.15
CA GLY A 177 4.86 -1.87 2.57
C GLY A 177 4.74 -3.00 1.56
N ALA A 178 4.14 -4.09 2.03
CA ALA A 178 3.74 -5.23 1.22
C ALA A 178 2.30 -5.60 1.59
N THR A 179 1.40 -5.66 0.61
CA THR A 179 0.00 -6.03 0.83
C THR A 179 -0.47 -7.11 -0.14
N PRO A 180 -1.11 -8.18 0.36
CA PRO A 180 -1.73 -9.20 -0.49
C PRO A 180 -3.13 -8.83 -0.96
N GLU A 181 -3.68 -7.74 -0.46
CA GLU A 181 -5.06 -7.31 -0.68
C GLU A 181 -5.16 -6.30 -1.81
N ILE A 182 -6.14 -6.48 -2.68
CA ILE A 182 -6.45 -5.58 -3.79
C ILE A 182 -7.68 -4.78 -3.40
N LEU A 183 -7.51 -3.46 -3.23
CA LEU A 183 -8.65 -2.55 -3.05
C LEU A 183 -9.51 -2.51 -4.31
N LEU A 184 -8.91 -2.20 -5.45
CA LEU A 184 -9.54 -2.22 -6.76
C LEU A 184 -8.44 -2.35 -7.82
N LYS A 185 -8.60 -3.31 -8.73
CA LYS A 185 -7.83 -3.40 -9.97
C LYS A 185 -8.79 -3.21 -11.12
N GLN A 186 -8.50 -2.23 -11.99
CA GLN A 186 -9.27 -1.98 -13.18
C GLN A 186 -8.34 -1.92 -14.38
N GLY A 187 -8.73 -2.54 -15.47
CA GLY A 187 -7.99 -2.52 -16.73
C GLY A 187 -8.90 -2.87 -17.89
N GLY A 188 -8.99 -1.98 -18.88
CA GLY A 188 -9.95 -2.11 -19.95
C GLY A 188 -11.39 -2.18 -19.41
N ARG A 189 -12.08 -3.28 -19.68
CA ARG A 189 -13.47 -3.51 -19.22
C ARG A 189 -13.57 -4.38 -17.97
N GLU A 190 -12.46 -4.81 -17.41
CA GLU A 190 -12.45 -5.69 -16.23
C GLU A 190 -12.18 -4.89 -14.96
N ALA A 191 -12.90 -5.20 -13.90
CA ALA A 191 -12.63 -4.71 -12.56
C ALA A 191 -12.61 -5.87 -11.56
N VAL A 192 -11.65 -5.83 -10.62
CA VAL A 192 -11.47 -6.86 -9.59
C VAL A 192 -11.25 -6.19 -8.25
N THR A 193 -11.97 -6.65 -7.24
CA THR A 193 -11.68 -6.35 -5.83
C THR A 193 -11.80 -7.63 -5.00
N MET A 194 -11.44 -7.57 -3.73
CA MET A 194 -11.52 -8.73 -2.85
C MET A 194 -11.82 -8.34 -1.41
N SER A 195 -12.45 -9.26 -0.67
CA SER A 195 -12.43 -9.25 0.78
C SER A 195 -11.35 -10.23 1.27
N LEU A 196 -10.54 -9.79 2.22
CA LEU A 196 -9.48 -10.58 2.82
C LEU A 196 -9.54 -10.39 4.34
N ALA A 197 -9.94 -11.45 5.06
CA ALA A 197 -10.02 -11.40 6.52
C ALA A 197 -9.82 -12.79 7.11
N GLY A 198 -9.82 -12.87 8.45
CA GLY A 198 -9.34 -14.07 9.12
C GLY A 198 -7.85 -14.27 8.89
N THR A 199 -7.12 -14.70 9.89
CA THR A 199 -5.66 -14.92 9.78
C THR A 199 -5.24 -16.09 10.63
N ARG A 200 -4.42 -16.99 10.04
CA ARG A 200 -3.74 -18.05 10.77
C ARG A 200 -2.33 -18.26 10.22
N LYS A 201 -1.48 -18.95 10.98
CA LYS A 201 -0.14 -19.32 10.48
C LYS A 201 -0.26 -20.38 9.38
N VAL A 202 0.60 -20.32 8.39
CA VAL A 202 0.74 -21.38 7.38
C VAL A 202 1.03 -22.70 8.08
N GLY A 203 0.36 -23.78 7.63
CA GLY A 203 0.48 -25.11 8.22
C GLY A 203 -0.32 -25.34 9.51
N SER A 204 -1.21 -24.40 9.87
CA SER A 204 -2.16 -24.63 10.97
C SER A 204 -3.04 -25.85 10.67
N VAL A 205 -3.15 -26.77 11.62
CA VAL A 205 -3.95 -27.99 11.48
C VAL A 205 -5.44 -27.68 11.70
N GLY A 206 -6.31 -28.30 10.89
CA GLY A 206 -7.75 -28.16 10.98
C GLY A 206 -8.35 -27.14 10.03
N GLY A 207 -9.68 -27.03 10.04
CA GLY A 207 -10.43 -26.04 9.27
C GLY A 207 -10.32 -24.63 9.87
N TRP A 208 -10.93 -23.67 9.19
CA TRP A 208 -11.12 -22.33 9.74
C TRP A 208 -12.13 -22.35 10.88
N GLY A 209 -11.84 -21.63 11.96
CA GLY A 209 -12.74 -21.49 13.10
C GLY A 209 -13.94 -20.60 12.79
N GLY A 210 -15.00 -20.75 13.59
CA GLY A 210 -16.21 -19.93 13.42
C GLY A 210 -15.95 -18.43 13.52
N LYS A 211 -14.97 -18.01 14.32
CA LYS A 211 -14.57 -16.61 14.45
C LYS A 211 -14.01 -16.07 13.12
N GLU A 212 -13.07 -16.77 12.50
CA GLU A 212 -12.44 -16.36 11.25
C GLU A 212 -13.42 -16.37 10.07
N LEU A 213 -14.31 -17.35 10.04
CA LEU A 213 -15.38 -17.42 9.04
C LEU A 213 -16.36 -16.25 9.17
N GLU A 214 -16.77 -15.90 10.40
CA GLU A 214 -17.65 -14.76 10.65
C GLU A 214 -16.93 -13.43 10.33
N GLU A 215 -15.66 -13.31 10.66
CA GLU A 215 -14.84 -12.14 10.33
C GLU A 215 -14.77 -11.92 8.81
N GLN A 216 -14.57 -12.98 8.04
CA GLN A 216 -14.56 -12.93 6.57
C GLN A 216 -15.95 -12.58 6.02
N ARG A 217 -17.01 -13.20 6.57
CA ARG A 217 -18.39 -12.95 6.14
C ARG A 217 -18.77 -11.48 6.25
N ILE A 218 -18.44 -10.83 7.37
CA ILE A 218 -18.74 -9.41 7.61
C ILE A 218 -18.11 -8.52 6.52
N VAL A 219 -16.86 -8.76 6.16
CA VAL A 219 -16.17 -7.96 5.14
C VAL A 219 -16.71 -8.26 3.74
N THR A 220 -17.00 -9.53 3.46
CA THR A 220 -17.58 -9.96 2.18
C THR A 220 -18.94 -9.33 1.95
N GLU A 221 -19.83 -9.36 2.95
CA GLU A 221 -21.16 -8.73 2.88
C GLU A 221 -21.04 -7.22 2.67
N TYR A 222 -20.19 -6.55 3.43
CA TYR A 222 -19.98 -5.10 3.28
C TYR A 222 -19.55 -4.71 1.87
N ILE A 223 -18.59 -5.42 1.29
CA ILE A 223 -18.12 -5.15 -0.08
C ILE A 223 -19.22 -5.49 -1.09
N ALA A 224 -19.93 -6.61 -0.94
CA ALA A 224 -21.03 -6.99 -1.82
C ALA A 224 -22.13 -5.93 -1.85
N ASP A 225 -22.53 -5.40 -0.68
CA ASP A 225 -23.54 -4.34 -0.57
C ASP A 225 -23.14 -3.04 -1.29
N LEU A 226 -21.84 -2.70 -1.27
CA LEU A 226 -21.32 -1.56 -2.00
C LEU A 226 -21.33 -1.81 -3.51
N LEU A 227 -20.89 -2.99 -3.93
CA LEU A 227 -20.76 -3.35 -5.35
C LEU A 227 -22.10 -3.50 -6.06
N GLN A 228 -23.16 -3.95 -5.36
CA GLN A 228 -24.53 -4.00 -5.91
C GLN A 228 -25.03 -2.64 -6.43
N LYS A 229 -24.55 -1.54 -5.85
CA LYS A 229 -24.92 -0.18 -6.27
C LYS A 229 -24.31 0.23 -7.62
N VAL A 230 -23.25 -0.45 -8.05
CA VAL A 230 -22.49 -0.12 -9.26
C VAL A 230 -22.59 -1.21 -10.34
N GLY A 231 -23.48 -2.17 -10.19
CA GLY A 231 -23.81 -3.20 -11.17
C GLY A 231 -23.60 -4.62 -10.68
N GLU A 232 -23.59 -5.57 -11.63
CA GLU A 232 -23.45 -7.00 -11.33
C GLU A 232 -21.98 -7.40 -11.24
N TRP A 233 -21.67 -8.24 -10.25
CA TRP A 233 -20.34 -8.78 -9.98
C TRP A 233 -20.44 -10.29 -9.77
N SER A 234 -19.52 -11.04 -10.37
CA SER A 234 -19.33 -12.44 -10.04
C SER A 234 -18.52 -12.57 -8.76
N VAL A 235 -18.86 -13.57 -7.93
CA VAL A 235 -18.25 -13.77 -6.62
C VAL A 235 -17.67 -15.17 -6.55
N GLU A 236 -16.40 -15.28 -6.13
CA GLU A 236 -15.67 -16.54 -5.99
C GLU A 236 -15.03 -16.61 -4.60
N GLY A 237 -15.39 -17.65 -3.83
CA GLY A 237 -14.86 -17.86 -2.47
C GLY A 237 -15.96 -18.14 -1.42
N PRO A 238 -15.60 -18.16 -0.11
CA PRO A 238 -14.26 -17.94 0.39
C PRO A 238 -13.32 -19.13 0.16
N PHE A 239 -12.06 -18.85 -0.14
CA PHE A 239 -10.98 -19.81 -0.20
C PHE A 239 -9.78 -19.37 0.62
N THR A 240 -8.86 -20.27 0.92
CA THR A 240 -7.62 -19.93 1.64
C THR A 240 -6.61 -19.32 0.69
N LYS A 241 -6.12 -18.12 1.00
CA LYS A 241 -5.06 -17.41 0.28
C LYS A 241 -3.84 -17.28 1.19
N GLN A 242 -2.69 -17.77 0.76
CA GLN A 242 -1.44 -17.58 1.48
C GLN A 242 -0.84 -16.19 1.19
N ALA A 243 -0.28 -15.57 2.23
CA ALA A 243 0.45 -14.31 2.16
C ALA A 243 1.70 -14.40 3.06
N GLY A 244 2.83 -14.76 2.46
CA GLY A 244 4.06 -15.01 3.21
C GLY A 244 3.91 -16.14 4.22
N GLY A 245 4.09 -15.85 5.51
CA GLY A 245 4.01 -16.83 6.61
C GLY A 245 2.61 -17.04 7.20
N VAL A 246 1.58 -16.42 6.64
CA VAL A 246 0.20 -16.50 7.10
C VAL A 246 -0.76 -16.88 5.97
N GLU A 247 -1.92 -17.37 6.35
CA GLU A 247 -3.05 -17.65 5.47
C GLU A 247 -4.24 -16.78 5.87
N HIS A 248 -5.03 -16.38 4.89
CA HIS A 248 -6.26 -15.63 5.05
C HIS A 248 -7.42 -16.31 4.32
N LEU A 249 -8.64 -16.03 4.74
CA LEU A 249 -9.83 -16.25 3.92
C LEU A 249 -9.95 -15.12 2.90
N CYS A 250 -10.23 -15.48 1.66
CA CYS A 250 -10.33 -14.55 0.53
C CYS A 250 -11.59 -14.81 -0.27
N THR A 251 -12.33 -13.75 -0.59
CA THR A 251 -13.41 -13.79 -1.58
C THR A 251 -13.11 -12.75 -2.65
N VAL A 252 -13.14 -13.13 -3.90
CA VAL A 252 -12.85 -12.26 -5.05
C VAL A 252 -14.15 -11.86 -5.74
N PHE A 253 -14.25 -10.59 -6.07
CA PHE A 253 -15.33 -10.00 -6.84
C PHE A 253 -14.78 -9.57 -8.19
N LYS A 254 -15.42 -10.00 -9.28
CA LYS A 254 -15.02 -9.67 -10.65
C LYS A 254 -16.19 -9.09 -11.42
N LYS A 255 -15.95 -8.01 -12.13
CA LYS A 255 -16.88 -7.41 -13.10
C LYS A 255 -16.24 -7.47 -14.46
N ASN A 256 -16.90 -8.15 -15.39
CA ASN A 256 -16.54 -8.12 -16.80
C ASN A 256 -17.37 -7.01 -17.44
N GLY A 257 -16.72 -6.06 -18.12
CA GLY A 257 -17.45 -5.02 -18.84
C GLY A 257 -18.16 -5.63 -20.04
N GLN A 258 -19.42 -5.25 -20.20
CA GLN A 258 -20.20 -5.51 -21.43
C GLN A 258 -19.72 -4.64 -22.56
#